data_7e19bf58ad3326bfc2009b3910c72e86
#
_entry.id   7e19bf58ad3326bfc2009b3910c72e86
#
_cell.length_a   1.000
_cell.length_b   1.000
_cell.length_c   1.000
_cell.angle_alpha   90.00
_cell.angle_beta   90.00
_cell.angle_gamma   90.00
#
_symmetry.space_group_name_H-M   'P 1'
#
loop_
_entity.id
_entity.type
_entity.pdbx_description
1 polymer ?
#
loop_
_entity_poly.entity_id
_entity_poly.type
_entity_poly.pdbx_seq_one_letter_code
_entity_poly.pdbx_strand_id
1 'polypeptide(L)'
;VESAEYAHYKNAGYSLEAVNWWVYEKQDVSFDIVPPWTTNNYHWWITKLYPGQYMPMHTDPHTHDSPCKRYWMPLQDHQPGHIFIYENNLVKDYKAGDLYSYIKSQDMHGAANIGHTPRVVLQVTEFI
;
A
#
# COMPACT_ATOMS: atom_id res chain seq x y z
N VAL A 1 -7.79 -3.13 27.21
CA VAL A 1 -8.98 -4.00 27.43
C VAL A 1 -9.70 -4.19 26.09
N GLU A 2 -9.98 -5.42 25.77
CA GLU A 2 -10.73 -5.79 24.56
C GLU A 2 -12.17 -5.25 24.66
N SER A 3 -12.64 -4.54 23.62
CA SER A 3 -14.01 -4.03 23.63
C SER A 3 -15.04 -5.16 23.46
N ALA A 4 -16.29 -4.88 23.86
CA ALA A 4 -17.38 -5.84 23.69
C ALA A 4 -17.66 -6.11 22.20
N GLU A 5 -17.53 -5.08 21.35
CA GLU A 5 -17.69 -5.20 19.91
C GLU A 5 -16.60 -6.08 19.31
N TYR A 6 -15.34 -5.89 19.74
CA TYR A 6 -14.23 -6.72 19.30
C TYR A 6 -14.47 -8.19 19.63
N ALA A 7 -14.85 -8.46 20.89
CA ALA A 7 -15.13 -9.82 21.33
C ALA A 7 -16.30 -10.43 20.54
N HIS A 8 -17.33 -9.66 20.25
CA HIS A 8 -18.47 -10.10 19.46
C HIS A 8 -18.07 -10.53 18.05
N TYR A 9 -17.32 -9.69 17.34
CA TYR A 9 -16.87 -10.01 15.98
C TYR A 9 -15.92 -11.20 15.95
N LYS A 10 -15.00 -11.27 16.91
CA LYS A 10 -14.10 -12.41 17.05
C LYS A 10 -14.84 -13.72 17.26
N ASN A 11 -15.83 -13.71 18.17
CA ASN A 11 -16.66 -14.88 18.46
C ASN A 11 -17.57 -15.27 17.28
N ALA A 12 -17.94 -14.32 16.43
CA ALA A 12 -18.70 -14.57 15.21
C ALA A 12 -17.83 -15.12 14.06
N GLY A 13 -16.54 -15.33 14.28
CA GLY A 13 -15.63 -15.93 13.30
C GLY A 13 -14.89 -14.93 12.41
N TYR A 14 -14.98 -13.64 12.67
CA TYR A 14 -14.20 -12.65 11.93
C TYR A 14 -12.73 -12.71 12.35
N SER A 15 -11.85 -12.70 11.36
CA SER A 15 -10.41 -12.60 11.61
C SER A 15 -10.06 -11.13 11.87
N LEU A 16 -9.58 -10.86 13.07
CA LEU A 16 -9.08 -9.53 13.43
C LEU A 16 -7.55 -9.44 13.32
N GLU A 17 -6.93 -10.50 12.83
CA GLU A 17 -5.52 -10.52 12.45
C GLU A 17 -5.30 -10.09 11.00
N ALA A 18 -6.33 -9.53 10.37
CA ALA A 18 -6.30 -9.09 8.98
C ALA A 18 -5.47 -7.83 8.74
N VAL A 19 -5.04 -7.15 9.80
CA VAL A 19 -4.07 -6.04 9.72
C VAL A 19 -2.73 -6.64 9.38
N ASN A 20 -2.55 -6.96 8.12
CA ASN A 20 -1.33 -7.60 7.63
C ASN A 20 -1.18 -7.30 6.14
N TRP A 21 0.06 -7.35 5.69
CA TRP A 21 0.42 -7.25 4.28
C TRP A 21 1.79 -7.84 4.07
N TRP A 22 2.11 -8.15 2.83
CA TRP A 22 3.41 -8.67 2.44
C TRP A 22 4.21 -7.56 1.74
N VAL A 23 5.50 -7.49 2.06
CA VAL A 23 6.43 -6.53 1.48
C VAL A 23 7.59 -7.29 0.85
N TYR A 24 7.91 -6.92 -0.39
CA TYR A 24 9.05 -7.48 -1.12
C TYR A 24 9.95 -6.34 -1.53
N GLU A 25 11.19 -6.39 -1.08
CA GLU A 25 12.24 -5.44 -1.44
C GLU A 25 13.23 -6.09 -2.43
N LYS A 26 14.22 -5.33 -2.87
CA LYS A 26 15.21 -5.81 -3.84
C LYS A 26 15.87 -7.13 -3.44
N GLN A 27 16.19 -7.31 -2.17
CA GLN A 27 16.84 -8.53 -1.67
C GLN A 27 15.90 -9.73 -1.62
N ASP A 28 14.59 -9.54 -1.70
CA ASP A 28 13.58 -10.60 -1.60
C ASP A 28 13.21 -11.21 -2.95
N VAL A 29 13.69 -10.63 -4.04
CA VAL A 29 13.33 -11.01 -5.41
C VAL A 29 14.57 -11.17 -6.29
N SER A 30 14.42 -11.86 -7.43
CA SER A 30 15.51 -12.13 -8.37
C SER A 30 15.69 -11.05 -9.44
N PHE A 31 14.90 -9.99 -9.41
CA PHE A 31 14.94 -8.90 -10.38
C PHE A 31 15.20 -7.57 -9.70
N ASP A 32 15.55 -6.56 -10.49
CA ASP A 32 15.68 -5.18 -10.03
C ASP A 32 14.68 -4.28 -10.74
N ILE A 33 14.30 -3.19 -10.08
CA ILE A 33 13.43 -2.17 -10.65
C ILE A 33 14.23 -0.88 -10.70
N VAL A 34 14.35 -0.32 -11.90
CA VAL A 34 15.06 0.94 -12.14
C VAL A 34 14.05 1.96 -12.63
N PRO A 35 13.63 2.93 -11.78
CA PRO A 35 12.71 3.97 -12.23
C PRO A 35 13.33 4.81 -13.36
N PRO A 36 12.67 4.91 -14.53
CA PRO A 36 13.24 5.65 -15.65
C PRO A 36 13.12 7.16 -15.52
N TRP A 37 12.36 7.65 -14.53
CA TRP A 37 12.06 9.07 -14.36
C TRP A 37 13.03 9.80 -13.43
N THR A 38 13.97 9.11 -12.81
CA THR A 38 14.90 9.74 -11.87
C THR A 38 16.33 9.21 -12.02
N THR A 39 17.29 10.08 -11.74
CA THR A 39 18.69 9.74 -11.54
C THR A 39 19.11 9.87 -10.08
N ASN A 40 18.22 10.30 -9.22
CA ASN A 40 18.44 10.41 -7.77
C ASN A 40 18.49 9.03 -7.12
N ASN A 41 19.00 8.96 -5.91
CA ASN A 41 18.91 7.76 -5.09
C ASN A 41 17.45 7.42 -4.84
N TYR A 42 17.13 6.15 -4.87
CA TYR A 42 15.77 5.67 -4.67
C TYR A 42 15.76 4.36 -3.89
N HIS A 43 14.61 4.08 -3.29
CA HIS A 43 14.28 2.80 -2.68
C HIS A 43 12.92 2.36 -3.20
N TRP A 44 12.76 1.08 -3.49
CA TRP A 44 11.48 0.55 -3.94
C TRP A 44 11.09 -0.69 -3.15
N TRP A 45 9.79 -0.91 -3.07
CA TRP A 45 9.23 -2.15 -2.55
C TRP A 45 7.90 -2.45 -3.23
N ILE A 46 7.55 -3.73 -3.22
CA ILE A 46 6.25 -4.20 -3.70
C ILE A 46 5.44 -4.59 -2.48
N THR A 47 4.21 -4.08 -2.41
CA THR A 47 3.26 -4.41 -1.36
C THR A 47 2.18 -5.31 -1.94
N LYS A 48 1.84 -6.37 -1.22
CA LYS A 48 0.83 -7.33 -1.63
C LYS A 48 -0.16 -7.54 -0.49
N LEU A 49 -1.44 -7.35 -0.80
CA LEU A 49 -2.57 -7.64 0.08
C LEU A 49 -3.33 -8.83 -0.49
N TYR A 50 -3.38 -9.92 0.24
CA TYR A 50 -4.27 -11.02 -0.07
C TYR A 50 -5.71 -10.67 0.32
N PRO A 51 -6.72 -11.36 -0.26
CA PRO A 51 -8.11 -11.18 0.17
C PRO A 51 -8.25 -11.29 1.68
N GLY A 52 -8.94 -10.33 2.28
CA GLY A 52 -9.13 -10.23 3.73
C GLY A 52 -8.07 -9.45 4.48
N GLN A 53 -6.99 -9.04 3.84
CA GLN A 53 -5.94 -8.24 4.47
C GLN A 53 -6.16 -6.75 4.26
N TYR A 54 -5.66 -5.94 5.20
CA TYR A 54 -5.72 -4.49 5.05
C TYR A 54 -4.57 -3.81 5.77
N MET A 55 -4.26 -2.62 5.29
CA MET A 55 -3.28 -1.70 5.83
C MET A 55 -4.06 -0.49 6.34
N PRO A 56 -4.09 -0.23 7.66
CA PRO A 56 -4.85 0.88 8.22
C PRO A 56 -4.40 2.23 7.65
N MET A 57 -5.25 3.23 7.77
CA MET A 57 -4.88 4.60 7.45
C MET A 57 -3.70 5.01 8.32
N HIS A 58 -2.64 5.49 7.69
CA HIS A 58 -1.39 5.86 8.34
C HIS A 58 -0.64 6.92 7.53
N THR A 59 0.38 7.48 8.15
CA THR A 59 1.41 8.27 7.45
C THR A 59 2.70 7.44 7.39
N ASP A 60 3.68 7.91 6.63
CA ASP A 60 4.98 7.25 6.52
C ASP A 60 6.04 8.02 7.33
N PRO A 61 6.13 7.81 8.66
CA PRO A 61 6.96 8.64 9.53
C PRO A 61 8.45 8.61 9.20
N HIS A 62 8.93 7.51 8.62
CA HIS A 62 10.34 7.35 8.23
C HIS A 62 10.79 8.30 7.11
N THR A 63 9.85 8.95 6.43
CA THR A 63 10.15 9.91 5.37
C THR A 63 9.82 11.36 5.74
N HIS A 64 9.33 11.61 6.96
CA HIS A 64 8.89 12.95 7.38
C HIS A 64 10.04 13.98 7.39
N ASP A 65 11.24 13.55 7.78
CA ASP A 65 12.38 14.44 7.97
C ASP A 65 13.34 14.45 6.77
N SER A 66 13.06 13.67 5.74
CA SER A 66 13.92 13.56 4.57
C SER A 66 13.24 14.13 3.33
N PRO A 67 13.89 15.02 2.57
CA PRO A 67 13.36 15.46 1.29
C PRO A 67 13.21 14.26 0.36
N CYS A 68 11.98 13.94 -0.01
CA CYS A 68 11.71 12.81 -0.88
C CYS A 68 10.42 13.02 -1.67
N LYS A 69 10.31 12.27 -2.76
CA LYS A 69 9.06 12.09 -3.50
C LYS A 69 8.65 10.63 -3.43
N ARG A 70 7.38 10.41 -3.28
CA ARG A 70 6.79 9.09 -3.18
C ARG A 70 5.95 8.82 -4.43
N TYR A 71 6.13 7.62 -4.96
CA TYR A 71 5.40 7.17 -6.15
C TYR A 71 4.71 5.85 -5.85
N TRP A 72 3.56 5.67 -6.45
CA TRP A 72 2.74 4.48 -6.32
C TRP A 72 2.31 4.04 -7.72
N MET A 73 2.46 2.76 -8.01
CA MET A 73 2.10 2.18 -9.30
C MET A 73 1.39 0.84 -9.08
N PRO A 74 0.12 0.71 -9.49
CA PRO A 74 -0.53 -0.59 -9.48
C PRO A 74 0.14 -1.51 -10.48
N LEU A 75 0.31 -2.77 -10.12
CA LEU A 75 0.89 -3.80 -11.00
C LEU A 75 -0.18 -4.65 -11.69
N GLN A 76 -1.46 -4.34 -11.44
CA GLN A 76 -2.60 -4.88 -12.16
C GLN A 76 -3.68 -3.80 -12.28
N ASP A 77 -4.62 -4.02 -13.20
CA ASP A 77 -5.80 -3.17 -13.29
C ASP A 77 -6.62 -3.25 -12.00
N HIS A 78 -7.31 -2.17 -11.68
CA HIS A 78 -8.20 -2.13 -10.52
C HIS A 78 -9.22 -3.28 -10.57
N GLN A 79 -9.30 -4.06 -9.50
CA GLN A 79 -10.20 -5.19 -9.38
C GLN A 79 -11.28 -4.90 -8.32
N PRO A 80 -12.46 -5.53 -8.45
CA PRO A 80 -13.50 -5.41 -7.42
C PRO A 80 -12.95 -5.79 -6.05
N GLY A 81 -13.23 -4.95 -5.05
CA GLY A 81 -12.78 -5.17 -3.68
C GLY A 81 -11.38 -4.67 -3.35
N HIS A 82 -10.62 -4.19 -4.32
CA HIS A 82 -9.36 -3.51 -4.09
C HIS A 82 -9.65 -2.06 -3.71
N ILE A 83 -9.28 -1.67 -2.49
CA ILE A 83 -9.57 -0.35 -1.93
C ILE A 83 -8.25 0.34 -1.62
N PHE A 84 -8.09 1.56 -2.13
CA PHE A 84 -7.00 2.44 -1.75
C PHE A 84 -7.55 3.83 -1.48
N ILE A 85 -7.28 4.33 -0.27
CA ILE A 85 -7.73 5.65 0.16
C ILE A 85 -6.50 6.52 0.39
N TYR A 86 -6.48 7.66 -0.28
CA TYR A 86 -5.45 8.67 -0.12
C TYR A 86 -6.12 9.97 0.34
N GLU A 87 -5.80 10.40 1.56
CA GLU A 87 -6.52 11.44 2.28
C GLU A 87 -8.00 11.07 2.34
N ASN A 88 -8.88 11.87 1.77
CA ASN A 88 -10.32 11.61 1.73
C ASN A 88 -10.79 11.06 0.38
N ASN A 89 -9.87 10.60 -0.48
CA ASN A 89 -10.19 10.19 -1.83
C ASN A 89 -10.02 8.68 -2.00
N LEU A 90 -11.03 8.06 -2.57
CA LEU A 90 -10.95 6.68 -3.04
C LEU A 90 -10.28 6.66 -4.41
N VAL A 91 -9.12 6.03 -4.50
CA VAL A 91 -8.40 5.85 -5.77
C VAL A 91 -8.89 4.58 -6.43
N LYS A 92 -9.47 4.71 -7.62
CA LYS A 92 -10.13 3.59 -8.33
C LYS A 92 -9.95 3.73 -9.85
N ASP A 93 -10.39 2.69 -10.57
CA ASP A 93 -10.41 2.65 -12.03
C ASP A 93 -9.04 2.83 -12.68
N TYR A 94 -7.98 2.53 -11.94
CA TYR A 94 -6.61 2.62 -12.44
C TYR A 94 -6.27 1.40 -13.29
N LYS A 95 -5.25 1.57 -14.14
CA LYS A 95 -4.69 0.52 -14.98
C LYS A 95 -3.30 0.14 -14.50
N ALA A 96 -2.91 -1.09 -14.73
CA ALA A 96 -1.56 -1.55 -14.47
C ALA A 96 -0.55 -0.61 -15.14
N GLY A 97 0.43 -0.14 -14.35
CA GLY A 97 1.46 0.76 -14.85
C GLY A 97 1.14 2.25 -14.74
N ASP A 98 -0.08 2.63 -14.32
CA ASP A 98 -0.38 4.04 -14.03
C ASP A 98 0.49 4.53 -12.88
N LEU A 99 1.14 5.69 -13.05
CA LEU A 99 2.04 6.24 -12.06
C LEU A 99 1.38 7.41 -11.31
N TYR A 100 1.30 7.27 -10.00
CA TYR A 100 0.80 8.31 -9.10
C TYR A 100 1.94 8.81 -8.22
N SER A 101 1.93 10.09 -7.89
CA SER A 101 2.89 10.66 -6.95
C SER A 101 2.19 11.14 -5.68
N TYR A 102 2.81 10.88 -4.54
CA TYR A 102 2.40 11.48 -3.27
C TYR A 102 3.10 12.81 -3.11
N ILE A 103 2.32 13.83 -2.81
CA ILE A 103 2.88 15.17 -2.65
C ILE A 103 3.61 15.29 -1.32
N LYS A 104 3.09 14.64 -0.28
CA LYS A 104 3.65 14.71 1.08
C LYS A 104 3.66 13.34 1.75
N SER A 105 4.74 13.03 2.44
CA SER A 105 4.86 11.80 3.21
C SER A 105 3.94 11.78 4.45
N GLN A 106 3.46 12.93 4.89
CA GLN A 106 2.52 13.05 6.00
C GLN A 106 1.05 12.81 5.61
N ASP A 107 0.78 12.66 4.31
CA ASP A 107 -0.59 12.43 3.86
C ASP A 107 -1.08 11.05 4.33
N MET A 108 -2.29 11.04 4.89
CA MET A 108 -2.91 9.80 5.38
C MET A 108 -3.34 8.92 4.22
N HIS A 109 -2.98 7.66 4.28
CA HIS A 109 -3.37 6.68 3.26
C HIS A 109 -3.51 5.29 3.86
N GLY A 110 -4.28 4.47 3.19
CA GLY A 110 -4.50 3.09 3.60
C GLY A 110 -5.09 2.26 2.47
N ALA A 111 -5.07 0.95 2.64
CA ALA A 111 -5.53 0.03 1.62
C ALA A 111 -6.20 -1.19 2.25
N ALA A 112 -7.15 -1.77 1.52
CA ALA A 112 -7.79 -3.01 1.92
C ALA A 112 -8.08 -3.87 0.69
N ASN A 113 -8.17 -5.17 0.92
CA ASN A 113 -8.57 -6.12 -0.11
C ASN A 113 -9.75 -6.94 0.41
N ILE A 114 -10.95 -6.57 -0.01
CA ILE A 114 -12.18 -7.32 0.28
C ILE A 114 -12.65 -8.11 -0.95
N GLY A 115 -11.80 -8.22 -1.96
CA GLY A 115 -12.08 -8.94 -3.20
C GLY A 115 -11.61 -10.38 -3.16
N HIS A 116 -11.36 -10.93 -4.36
CA HIS A 116 -11.02 -12.33 -4.55
C HIS A 116 -9.61 -12.55 -5.10
N THR A 117 -8.92 -11.50 -5.53
CA THR A 117 -7.60 -11.58 -6.12
C THR A 117 -6.60 -10.76 -5.30
N PRO A 118 -5.32 -11.14 -5.26
CA PRO A 118 -4.30 -10.34 -4.57
C PRO A 118 -4.19 -8.94 -5.18
N ARG A 119 -4.00 -7.94 -4.32
CA ARG A 119 -3.72 -6.57 -4.73
C ARG A 119 -2.23 -6.32 -4.63
N VAL A 120 -1.60 -5.97 -5.73
CA VAL A 120 -0.14 -5.80 -5.81
C VAL A 120 0.18 -4.42 -6.34
N VAL A 121 1.02 -3.69 -5.61
CA VAL A 121 1.46 -2.35 -5.99
C VAL A 121 2.95 -2.19 -5.80
N LEU A 122 3.56 -1.39 -6.66
CA LEU A 122 4.93 -0.95 -6.52
C LEU A 122 4.94 0.43 -5.86
N GLN A 123 5.82 0.62 -4.90
CA GLN A 123 6.07 1.90 -4.27
C GLN A 123 7.53 2.28 -4.44
N VAL A 124 7.78 3.54 -4.74
CA VAL A 124 9.14 4.07 -4.92
C VAL A 124 9.28 5.34 -4.09
N THR A 125 10.37 5.42 -3.34
CA THR A 125 10.79 6.64 -2.67
C THR A 125 12.04 7.15 -3.38
N GLU A 126 11.95 8.35 -3.92
CA GLU A 126 13.07 9.07 -4.53
C GLU A 126 13.59 10.08 -3.52
N PHE A 127 14.88 10.02 -3.22
CA PHE A 127 15.53 10.95 -2.30
C PHE A 127 16.12 12.11 -3.07
N ILE A 128 15.74 13.32 -2.67
CA ILE A 128 16.11 14.56 -3.35
C ILE A 128 17.29 15.23 -2.67
#